data_4758a1b90e60eb064e2183f282afe654
#
_entry.id   4758a1b90e60eb064e2183f282afe654
#
_cell.length_a   1.000
_cell.length_b   1.000
_cell.length_c   1.000
_cell.angle_alpha   90.00
_cell.angle_beta   90.00
_cell.angle_gamma   90.00
#
_symmetry.space_group_name_H-M   'P 1'
#
loop_
_entity.id
_entity.type
_entity.pdbx_description
1 polymer ?
#
loop_
_entity_poly.entity_id
_entity_poly.type
_entity_poly.pdbx_seq_one_letter_code
_entity_poly.pdbx_strand_id
1 'polypeptide(L)'
;MPTLVSLRAFEAVARHKSFRKAADEICVTHAAVSHQVKALETTIGVKLLKRTSRSVELTPAGEQYYPAVREHIQGIIKATRRIQEPEEPDVLLVQSYASFNTMWLQPRLAEFLQDNPNTRVRIISTFEDGDYDMHRFDVGVFNAPPFDKRFNYSPLFETDIYPVCAPETFNSASGGMPLEELKNYLLLSVPSTWNEPDDWDCWLEAAGLDRQTMQFGSIFDNYPLVREAVLNNRGISVARAPFCARDLERGR
;
A
#
# COMPACT_ATOMS: atom_id res chain seq x y z
N MET A 1 -8.94 2.96 -31.41
CA MET A 1 -8.78 2.87 -29.96
C MET A 1 -9.87 1.95 -29.41
N PRO A 2 -9.61 1.05 -28.47
CA PRO A 2 -10.61 0.21 -27.83
C PRO A 2 -11.72 1.04 -27.15
N THR A 3 -12.96 0.54 -27.19
CA THR A 3 -14.07 1.18 -26.48
C THR A 3 -14.12 0.74 -25.01
N LEU A 4 -14.62 1.60 -24.12
CA LEU A 4 -14.77 1.26 -22.69
C LEU A 4 -15.67 0.02 -22.51
N VAL A 5 -16.71 -0.15 -23.35
CA VAL A 5 -17.60 -1.30 -23.29
C VAL A 5 -16.85 -2.60 -23.61
N SER A 6 -15.97 -2.59 -24.62
CA SER A 6 -15.16 -3.78 -24.96
C SER A 6 -14.09 -4.10 -23.91
N LEU A 7 -13.47 -3.08 -23.29
CA LEU A 7 -12.54 -3.26 -22.19
C LEU A 7 -13.23 -3.84 -20.95
N ARG A 8 -14.43 -3.34 -20.61
CA ARG A 8 -15.23 -3.84 -19.49
C ARG A 8 -15.66 -5.29 -19.70
N ALA A 9 -16.07 -5.64 -20.93
CA ALA A 9 -16.41 -7.02 -21.27
C ALA A 9 -15.22 -7.96 -21.16
N PHE A 10 -14.05 -7.56 -21.63
CA PHE A 10 -12.81 -8.34 -21.50
C PHE A 10 -12.40 -8.52 -20.03
N GLU A 11 -12.40 -7.45 -19.22
CA GLU A 11 -12.09 -7.51 -17.79
C GLU A 11 -13.00 -8.51 -17.07
N ALA A 12 -14.31 -8.41 -17.26
CA ALA A 12 -15.26 -9.29 -16.61
C ALA A 12 -15.08 -10.76 -17.03
N VAL A 13 -14.83 -11.05 -18.32
CA VAL A 13 -14.57 -12.42 -18.79
C VAL A 13 -13.27 -12.96 -18.23
N ALA A 14 -12.21 -12.17 -18.19
CA ALA A 14 -10.91 -12.56 -17.66
C ALA A 14 -11.00 -12.89 -16.17
N ARG A 15 -11.65 -12.07 -15.38
CA ARG A 15 -11.84 -12.24 -13.95
C ARG A 15 -12.70 -13.46 -13.60
N HIS A 16 -13.84 -13.63 -14.28
CA HIS A 16 -14.74 -14.76 -14.04
C HIS A 16 -14.31 -16.06 -14.73
N LYS A 17 -13.36 -16.00 -15.67
CA LYS A 17 -12.99 -17.12 -16.55
C LYS A 17 -14.21 -17.74 -17.25
N SER A 18 -15.23 -16.91 -17.52
CA SER A 18 -16.54 -17.33 -18.01
C SER A 18 -17.28 -16.19 -18.70
N PHE A 19 -17.64 -16.37 -19.96
CA PHE A 19 -18.48 -15.44 -20.71
C PHE A 19 -19.88 -15.30 -20.11
N ARG A 20 -20.44 -16.40 -19.59
CA ARG A 20 -21.78 -16.39 -18.98
C ARG A 20 -21.80 -15.56 -17.71
N LYS A 21 -20.90 -15.84 -16.76
CA LYS A 21 -20.81 -15.07 -15.49
C LYS A 21 -20.51 -13.59 -15.74
N ALA A 22 -19.66 -13.31 -16.73
CA ALA A 22 -19.38 -11.93 -17.14
C ALA A 22 -20.64 -11.23 -17.69
N ALA A 23 -21.43 -11.91 -18.52
CA ALA A 23 -22.67 -11.39 -19.07
C ALA A 23 -23.70 -11.07 -17.98
N ASP A 24 -23.85 -12.01 -17.02
CA ASP A 24 -24.73 -11.84 -15.86
C ASP A 24 -24.32 -10.60 -15.03
N GLU A 25 -23.00 -10.42 -14.74
CA GLU A 25 -22.50 -9.28 -13.96
C GLU A 25 -22.71 -7.94 -14.65
N ILE A 26 -22.40 -7.86 -15.96
CA ILE A 26 -22.51 -6.56 -16.67
C ILE A 26 -23.91 -6.33 -17.28
N CYS A 27 -24.90 -7.21 -16.94
CA CYS A 27 -26.30 -7.12 -17.33
C CYS A 27 -26.51 -7.07 -18.84
N VAL A 28 -25.82 -7.94 -19.59
CA VAL A 28 -25.99 -8.08 -21.06
C VAL A 28 -26.08 -9.55 -21.46
N THR A 29 -26.34 -9.82 -22.73
CA THR A 29 -26.35 -11.20 -23.24
C THR A 29 -24.95 -11.76 -23.44
N HIS A 30 -24.81 -13.09 -23.34
CA HIS A 30 -23.54 -13.79 -23.65
C HIS A 30 -23.04 -13.45 -25.07
N ALA A 31 -23.94 -13.32 -26.04
CA ALA A 31 -23.59 -12.95 -27.40
C ALA A 31 -22.98 -11.54 -27.47
N ALA A 32 -23.55 -10.59 -26.73
CA ALA A 32 -23.04 -9.23 -26.67
C ALA A 32 -21.63 -9.18 -26.08
N VAL A 33 -21.37 -9.88 -24.94
CA VAL A 33 -20.03 -9.97 -24.36
C VAL A 33 -19.04 -10.59 -25.34
N SER A 34 -19.41 -11.70 -25.99
CA SER A 34 -18.57 -12.35 -27.00
C SER A 34 -18.23 -11.43 -28.18
N HIS A 35 -19.20 -10.65 -28.63
CA HIS A 35 -19.01 -9.67 -29.69
C HIS A 35 -18.05 -8.54 -29.24
N GLN A 36 -18.21 -7.99 -28.03
CA GLN A 36 -17.36 -6.93 -27.49
C GLN A 36 -15.91 -7.38 -27.33
N VAL A 37 -15.69 -8.58 -26.79
CA VAL A 37 -14.35 -9.15 -26.68
C VAL A 37 -13.71 -9.35 -28.06
N LYS A 38 -14.47 -9.89 -29.03
CA LYS A 38 -13.98 -10.05 -30.40
C LYS A 38 -13.63 -8.71 -31.05
N ALA A 39 -14.47 -7.68 -30.85
CA ALA A 39 -14.20 -6.33 -31.33
C ALA A 39 -12.91 -5.74 -30.72
N LEU A 40 -12.67 -5.95 -29.43
CA LEU A 40 -11.44 -5.55 -28.76
C LEU A 40 -10.22 -6.25 -29.39
N GLU A 41 -10.26 -7.57 -29.51
CA GLU A 41 -9.17 -8.35 -30.12
C GLU A 41 -8.90 -7.95 -31.56
N THR A 42 -9.95 -7.62 -32.33
CA THR A 42 -9.81 -7.11 -33.70
C THR A 42 -9.13 -5.73 -33.70
N THR A 43 -9.51 -4.85 -32.79
CA THR A 43 -8.94 -3.49 -32.69
C THR A 43 -7.46 -3.54 -32.30
N ILE A 44 -7.07 -4.45 -31.40
CA ILE A 44 -5.68 -4.62 -30.93
C ILE A 44 -4.87 -5.47 -31.91
N GLY A 45 -5.51 -6.34 -32.69
CA GLY A 45 -4.85 -7.22 -33.66
C GLY A 45 -4.34 -8.54 -33.10
N VAL A 46 -4.57 -8.80 -31.78
CA VAL A 46 -4.11 -10.03 -31.11
C VAL A 46 -5.23 -10.64 -30.27
N LYS A 47 -5.16 -11.96 -30.08
CA LYS A 47 -6.06 -12.67 -29.17
C LYS A 47 -5.64 -12.44 -27.73
N LEU A 48 -6.59 -12.05 -26.88
CA LEU A 48 -6.40 -11.85 -25.44
C LEU A 48 -6.94 -13.02 -24.62
N LEU A 49 -7.93 -13.75 -25.17
CA LEU A 49 -8.56 -14.90 -24.53
C LEU A 49 -8.45 -16.14 -25.40
N LYS A 50 -8.22 -17.28 -24.80
CA LYS A 50 -8.32 -18.62 -25.40
C LYS A 50 -9.45 -19.40 -24.73
N ARG A 51 -10.25 -20.09 -25.54
CA ARG A 51 -11.29 -20.99 -25.04
C ARG A 51 -10.70 -22.39 -24.89
N THR A 52 -10.87 -22.98 -23.73
CA THR A 52 -10.61 -24.39 -23.51
C THR A 52 -11.94 -25.15 -23.46
N SER A 53 -11.90 -26.46 -23.41
CA SER A 53 -13.11 -27.30 -23.30
C SER A 53 -13.93 -27.05 -22.04
N ARG A 54 -13.32 -26.45 -20.99
CA ARG A 54 -13.92 -26.30 -19.67
C ARG A 54 -13.93 -24.85 -19.14
N SER A 55 -13.14 -23.95 -19.71
CA SER A 55 -12.94 -22.59 -19.19
C SER A 55 -12.49 -21.61 -20.27
N VAL A 56 -12.36 -20.37 -19.86
CA VAL A 56 -11.71 -19.32 -20.64
C VAL A 56 -10.43 -18.92 -19.88
N GLU A 57 -9.34 -18.78 -20.60
CA GLU A 57 -8.03 -18.40 -20.05
C GLU A 57 -7.48 -17.21 -20.81
N LEU A 58 -6.60 -16.46 -20.16
CA LEU A 58 -5.82 -15.42 -20.81
C LEU A 58 -4.76 -16.03 -21.74
N THR A 59 -4.49 -15.36 -22.85
CA THR A 59 -3.28 -15.59 -23.66
C THR A 59 -2.10 -14.83 -23.01
N PRO A 60 -0.84 -15.05 -23.42
CA PRO A 60 0.28 -14.22 -22.92
C PRO A 60 0.05 -12.72 -23.13
N ALA A 61 -0.54 -12.32 -24.27
CA ALA A 61 -0.93 -10.93 -24.50
C ALA A 61 -2.06 -10.46 -23.56
N GLY A 62 -2.99 -11.36 -23.26
CA GLY A 62 -4.05 -11.10 -22.28
C GLY A 62 -3.52 -10.94 -20.86
N GLU A 63 -2.57 -11.76 -20.45
CA GLU A 63 -1.91 -11.67 -19.14
C GLU A 63 -1.16 -10.34 -18.97
N GLN A 64 -0.50 -9.88 -20.02
CA GLN A 64 0.19 -8.58 -20.02
C GLN A 64 -0.81 -7.40 -20.00
N TYR A 65 -1.94 -7.50 -20.69
CA TYR A 65 -2.89 -6.41 -20.86
C TYR A 65 -3.91 -6.29 -19.72
N TYR A 66 -4.30 -7.42 -19.12
CA TYR A 66 -5.36 -7.50 -18.10
C TYR A 66 -5.11 -6.63 -16.87
N PRO A 67 -3.92 -6.59 -16.26
CA PRO A 67 -3.67 -5.77 -15.07
C PRO A 67 -3.97 -4.29 -15.32
N ALA A 68 -3.45 -3.73 -16.41
CA ALA A 68 -3.67 -2.32 -16.76
C ALA A 68 -5.16 -2.02 -17.03
N VAL A 69 -5.86 -2.90 -17.76
CA VAL A 69 -7.30 -2.73 -18.02
C VAL A 69 -8.10 -2.76 -16.72
N ARG A 70 -7.79 -3.71 -15.84
CA ARG A 70 -8.45 -3.85 -14.53
C ARG A 70 -8.26 -2.62 -13.67
N GLU A 71 -7.05 -2.15 -13.54
CA GLU A 71 -6.70 -0.96 -12.76
C GLU A 71 -7.50 0.27 -13.22
N HIS A 72 -7.49 0.55 -14.54
CA HIS A 72 -8.18 1.73 -15.08
C HIS A 72 -9.71 1.63 -14.97
N ILE A 73 -10.29 0.44 -15.14
CA ILE A 73 -11.73 0.22 -14.91
C ILE A 73 -12.08 0.44 -13.45
N GLN A 74 -11.27 -0.08 -12.52
CA GLN A 74 -11.47 0.16 -11.08
C GLN A 74 -11.34 1.64 -10.73
N GLY A 75 -10.41 2.35 -11.35
CA GLY A 75 -10.27 3.81 -11.23
C GLY A 75 -11.56 4.55 -11.64
N ILE A 76 -12.14 4.19 -12.77
CA ILE A 76 -13.42 4.79 -13.23
C ILE A 76 -14.57 4.47 -12.25
N ILE A 77 -14.65 3.24 -11.75
CA ILE A 77 -15.67 2.83 -10.76
C ILE A 77 -15.50 3.62 -9.46
N LYS A 78 -14.26 3.74 -8.97
CA LYS A 78 -13.94 4.55 -7.80
C LYS A 78 -14.38 6.01 -8.01
N ALA A 79 -14.02 6.61 -9.14
CA ALA A 79 -14.38 7.99 -9.48
C ALA A 79 -15.91 8.21 -9.54
N THR A 80 -16.65 7.25 -10.11
CA THR A 80 -18.12 7.32 -10.19
C THR A 80 -18.76 7.25 -8.81
N ARG A 81 -18.30 6.34 -7.95
CA ARG A 81 -18.78 6.22 -6.56
C ARG A 81 -18.57 7.51 -5.76
N ARG A 82 -17.45 8.19 -5.99
CA ARG A 82 -17.16 9.47 -5.33
C ARG A 82 -18.22 10.52 -5.55
N ILE A 83 -18.68 10.65 -6.79
CA ILE A 83 -19.73 11.65 -7.15
C ILE A 83 -21.07 11.28 -6.51
N GLN A 84 -21.30 9.99 -6.25
CA GLN A 84 -22.54 9.47 -5.69
C GLN A 84 -22.55 9.45 -4.15
N GLU A 85 -21.38 9.52 -3.50
CA GLU A 85 -21.30 9.59 -2.05
C GLU A 85 -21.68 11.01 -1.58
N PRO A 86 -22.64 11.15 -0.64
CA PRO A 86 -22.98 12.45 -0.09
C PRO A 86 -21.77 13.06 0.61
N GLU A 87 -21.56 14.36 0.43
CA GLU A 87 -20.62 15.10 1.26
C GLU A 87 -21.10 15.06 2.72
N GLU A 88 -20.24 14.64 3.62
CA GLU A 88 -20.48 14.69 5.06
C GLU A 88 -19.72 15.92 5.61
N PRO A 89 -20.36 17.10 5.69
CA PRO A 89 -19.67 18.37 5.99
C PRO A 89 -19.02 18.39 7.39
N ASP A 90 -19.48 17.52 8.30
CA ASP A 90 -18.97 17.46 9.67
C ASP A 90 -17.89 16.37 9.86
N VAL A 91 -17.39 15.76 8.77
CA VAL A 91 -16.39 14.70 8.82
C VAL A 91 -15.09 15.16 8.20
N LEU A 92 -14.05 15.28 9.02
CA LEU A 92 -12.68 15.54 8.58
C LEU A 92 -12.09 14.25 7.97
N LEU A 93 -11.78 14.28 6.68
CA LEU A 93 -11.17 13.17 5.96
C LEU A 93 -9.66 13.29 5.99
N VAL A 94 -8.99 12.34 6.64
CA VAL A 94 -7.53 12.27 6.74
C VAL A 94 -7.04 11.08 5.94
N GLN A 95 -6.15 11.30 4.98
CA GLN A 95 -5.53 10.24 4.19
C GLN A 95 -4.04 10.17 4.45
N SER A 96 -3.53 8.97 4.76
CA SER A 96 -2.09 8.75 4.86
C SER A 96 -1.75 7.25 4.83
N TYR A 97 -0.47 6.92 4.96
CA TYR A 97 -0.02 5.53 5.03
C TYR A 97 -0.56 4.82 6.28
N ALA A 98 -0.90 3.53 6.13
CA ALA A 98 -1.42 2.71 7.22
C ALA A 98 -0.50 2.70 8.45
N SER A 99 0.81 2.68 8.24
CA SER A 99 1.81 2.73 9.32
C SER A 99 1.76 4.04 10.09
N PHE A 100 1.69 5.18 9.38
CA PHE A 100 1.54 6.48 10.02
C PHE A 100 0.23 6.57 10.81
N ASN A 101 -0.87 6.15 10.21
CA ASN A 101 -2.19 6.15 10.85
C ASN A 101 -2.19 5.37 12.16
N THR A 102 -1.59 4.16 12.15
CA THR A 102 -1.61 3.27 13.31
C THR A 102 -0.61 3.69 14.39
N MET A 103 0.60 4.08 14.00
CA MET A 103 1.71 4.26 14.95
C MET A 103 1.86 5.70 15.44
N TRP A 104 1.44 6.68 14.63
CA TRP A 104 1.59 8.09 14.98
C TRP A 104 0.26 8.81 15.17
N LEU A 105 -0.66 8.73 14.21
CA LEU A 105 -1.91 9.51 14.23
C LEU A 105 -2.88 8.99 15.28
N GLN A 106 -3.24 7.71 15.22
CA GLN A 106 -4.25 7.11 16.10
C GLN A 106 -3.97 7.34 17.60
N PRO A 107 -2.72 7.22 18.10
CA PRO A 107 -2.44 7.51 19.49
C PRO A 107 -2.66 8.98 19.94
N ARG A 108 -2.65 9.92 18.99
CA ARG A 108 -2.83 11.35 19.23
C ARG A 108 -4.26 11.85 18.96
N LEU A 109 -5.02 11.05 18.22
CA LEU A 109 -6.37 11.41 17.80
C LEU A 109 -7.33 11.58 18.99
N ALA A 110 -7.14 10.81 20.05
CA ALA A 110 -8.00 10.91 21.23
C ALA A 110 -7.93 12.29 21.91
N GLU A 111 -6.75 12.88 22.00
CA GLU A 111 -6.53 14.22 22.54
C GLU A 111 -7.18 15.28 21.64
N PHE A 112 -6.94 15.19 20.33
CA PHE A 112 -7.56 16.07 19.35
C PHE A 112 -9.11 16.07 19.43
N LEU A 113 -9.72 14.88 19.58
CA LEU A 113 -11.17 14.75 19.67
C LEU A 113 -11.74 15.23 21.00
N GLN A 114 -10.97 15.23 22.09
CA GLN A 114 -11.36 15.85 23.35
C GLN A 114 -11.50 17.39 23.20
N ASP A 115 -10.56 18.00 22.48
CA ASP A 115 -10.57 19.44 22.22
C ASP A 115 -11.59 19.83 21.13
N ASN A 116 -11.99 18.87 20.29
CA ASN A 116 -12.90 19.08 19.16
C ASN A 116 -14.06 18.09 19.17
N PRO A 117 -14.95 18.13 20.18
CA PRO A 117 -15.97 17.08 20.42
C PRO A 117 -17.02 16.96 19.31
N ASN A 118 -17.21 17.99 18.50
CA ASN A 118 -18.16 17.99 17.38
C ASN A 118 -17.54 17.53 16.06
N THR A 119 -16.24 17.24 16.04
CA THR A 119 -15.54 16.81 14.83
C THR A 119 -15.57 15.29 14.74
N ARG A 120 -16.04 14.78 13.63
CA ARG A 120 -15.89 13.35 13.25
C ARG A 120 -14.68 13.22 12.35
N VAL A 121 -13.84 12.22 12.58
CA VAL A 121 -12.66 11.99 11.75
C VAL A 121 -12.81 10.64 11.05
N ARG A 122 -12.62 10.65 9.73
CA ARG A 122 -12.53 9.45 8.90
C ARG A 122 -11.11 9.30 8.40
N ILE A 123 -10.45 8.21 8.77
CA ILE A 123 -9.08 7.92 8.35
C ILE A 123 -9.12 6.97 7.16
N ILE A 124 -8.46 7.36 6.08
CA ILE A 124 -8.29 6.57 4.87
C ILE A 124 -6.82 6.15 4.80
N SER A 125 -6.58 4.85 4.82
CA SER A 125 -5.22 4.30 4.73
C SER A 125 -4.88 3.95 3.29
N THR A 126 -3.68 4.36 2.84
CA THR A 126 -3.05 3.90 1.61
C THR A 126 -1.90 2.96 1.95
N PHE A 127 -1.59 2.03 1.06
CA PHE A 127 -0.48 1.08 1.20
C PHE A 127 0.61 1.31 0.16
N GLU A 128 0.28 2.00 -0.93
CA GLU A 128 1.19 2.24 -2.05
C GLU A 128 1.24 3.73 -2.40
N ASP A 129 2.38 4.14 -2.94
CA ASP A 129 2.55 5.47 -3.49
C ASP A 129 1.80 5.58 -4.82
N GLY A 130 1.17 6.72 -5.01
CA GLY A 130 0.30 6.94 -6.15
C GLY A 130 -1.15 6.48 -5.96
N ASP A 131 -1.48 5.74 -4.91
CA ASP A 131 -2.87 5.43 -4.54
C ASP A 131 -3.52 6.58 -3.75
N TYR A 132 -2.99 7.81 -3.98
CA TYR A 132 -3.56 9.02 -3.40
C TYR A 132 -4.86 9.37 -4.11
N ASP A 133 -5.95 9.34 -3.35
CA ASP A 133 -7.17 9.93 -3.83
C ASP A 133 -7.16 11.44 -3.61
N MET A 134 -6.46 12.16 -4.51
CA MET A 134 -6.29 13.61 -4.47
C MET A 134 -7.60 14.42 -4.42
N HIS A 135 -8.75 13.77 -4.49
CA HIS A 135 -10.06 14.41 -4.46
C HIS A 135 -10.87 14.07 -3.22
N ARG A 136 -10.29 13.29 -2.28
CA ARG A 136 -11.07 12.66 -1.23
C ARG A 136 -10.54 12.86 0.19
N PHE A 137 -9.68 13.82 0.41
CA PHE A 137 -9.21 14.13 1.77
C PHE A 137 -9.15 15.65 2.00
N ASP A 138 -9.37 16.03 3.23
CA ASP A 138 -9.16 17.40 3.69
C ASP A 138 -7.69 17.60 4.12
N VAL A 139 -7.12 16.55 4.73
CA VAL A 139 -5.72 16.52 5.17
C VAL A 139 -5.04 15.24 4.66
N GLY A 140 -3.92 15.40 3.98
CA GLY A 140 -3.06 14.28 3.53
C GLY A 140 -1.70 14.33 4.21
N VAL A 141 -1.17 13.17 4.66
CA VAL A 141 0.20 13.05 5.19
C VAL A 141 0.96 11.98 4.43
N PHE A 142 1.99 12.39 3.71
CA PHE A 142 2.73 11.54 2.77
C PHE A 142 4.23 11.81 2.83
N ASN A 143 5.06 10.83 2.48
CA ASN A 143 6.52 10.97 2.44
C ASN A 143 6.98 11.87 1.28
N ALA A 144 6.37 11.69 0.11
CA ALA A 144 6.63 12.49 -1.07
C ALA A 144 5.30 12.86 -1.71
N PRO A 145 4.73 14.01 -1.35
CA PRO A 145 3.47 14.43 -1.91
C PRO A 145 3.62 14.71 -3.40
N PRO A 146 2.66 14.28 -4.22
CA PRO A 146 2.61 14.72 -5.60
C PRO A 146 2.45 16.25 -5.60
N PHE A 147 3.28 16.95 -6.39
CA PHE A 147 3.18 18.38 -6.53
C PHE A 147 1.89 18.77 -7.28
N ASP A 148 0.84 19.05 -6.54
CA ASP A 148 -0.41 19.56 -7.06
C ASP A 148 -0.71 20.95 -6.46
N LYS A 149 -0.77 21.94 -7.32
CA LYS A 149 -0.98 23.35 -6.93
C LYS A 149 -2.31 23.61 -6.20
N ARG A 150 -3.22 22.64 -6.18
CA ARG A 150 -4.49 22.74 -5.44
C ARG A 150 -4.31 22.59 -3.93
N PHE A 151 -3.16 22.05 -3.47
CA PHE A 151 -2.89 21.78 -2.07
C PHE A 151 -1.79 22.68 -1.53
N ASN A 152 -1.90 23.02 -0.25
CA ASN A 152 -0.85 23.63 0.53
C ASN A 152 0.00 22.51 1.16
N TYR A 153 1.31 22.60 1.03
CA TYR A 153 2.25 21.62 1.58
C TYR A 153 3.06 22.25 2.70
N SER A 154 3.20 21.53 3.79
CA SER A 154 4.11 21.89 4.87
C SER A 154 4.82 20.64 5.40
N PRO A 155 6.10 20.71 5.77
CA PRO A 155 6.77 19.60 6.42
C PRO A 155 6.13 19.35 7.79
N LEU A 156 5.88 18.08 8.12
CA LEU A 156 5.36 17.68 9.43
C LEU A 156 6.50 17.37 10.40
N PHE A 157 7.47 16.54 9.97
CA PHE A 157 8.70 16.22 10.68
C PHE A 157 9.69 15.54 9.71
N GLU A 158 10.95 15.56 10.10
CA GLU A 158 11.98 14.72 9.50
C GLU A 158 12.02 13.35 10.20
N THR A 159 12.46 12.31 9.51
CA THR A 159 12.49 10.95 10.05
C THR A 159 13.90 10.39 10.04
N ASP A 160 14.50 10.28 11.21
CA ASP A 160 15.68 9.44 11.39
C ASP A 160 15.29 7.97 11.47
N ILE A 161 16.21 7.09 11.07
CA ILE A 161 16.04 5.65 11.14
C ILE A 161 17.06 5.02 12.09
N TYR A 162 16.60 4.08 12.93
CA TYR A 162 17.46 3.37 13.88
C TYR A 162 17.15 1.87 13.90
N PRO A 163 18.14 1.00 14.10
CA PRO A 163 17.89 -0.37 14.51
C PRO A 163 17.25 -0.37 15.91
N VAL A 164 16.19 -1.14 16.04
CA VAL A 164 15.45 -1.31 17.30
C VAL A 164 15.21 -2.79 17.58
N CYS A 165 15.27 -3.16 18.85
CA CYS A 165 14.89 -4.48 19.34
C CYS A 165 14.17 -4.36 20.67
N ALA A 166 13.45 -5.42 21.07
CA ALA A 166 12.93 -5.50 22.44
C ALA A 166 14.07 -5.64 23.45
N PRO A 167 13.90 -5.16 24.69
CA PRO A 167 14.94 -5.23 25.73
C PRO A 167 15.47 -6.64 26.00
N GLU A 168 14.62 -7.65 25.85
CA GLU A 168 15.00 -9.05 26.05
C GLU A 168 15.84 -9.63 24.91
N THR A 169 15.80 -9.03 23.72
CA THR A 169 16.62 -9.46 22.58
C THR A 169 18.08 -9.12 22.79
N PHE A 170 18.35 -7.94 23.36
CA PHE A 170 19.71 -7.49 23.70
C PHE A 170 19.69 -6.84 25.07
N ASN A 171 20.24 -7.53 26.05
CA ASN A 171 20.38 -7.02 27.44
C ASN A 171 21.60 -6.12 27.54
N SER A 172 21.40 -4.83 27.32
CA SER A 172 22.45 -3.81 27.44
C SER A 172 22.45 -3.21 28.85
N ALA A 173 23.17 -3.79 29.74
CA ALA A 173 23.47 -3.16 31.06
C ALA A 173 24.35 -1.91 30.91
N SER A 174 24.92 -1.61 29.78
CA SER A 174 26.00 -0.63 29.57
C SER A 174 25.88 0.30 28.34
N GLY A 175 24.74 0.40 27.73
CA GLY A 175 24.57 1.22 26.50
C GLY A 175 24.09 0.42 25.30
N GLY A 176 24.15 0.99 24.10
CA GLY A 176 23.69 0.37 22.89
C GLY A 176 24.46 -0.90 22.46
N MET A 177 23.89 -1.66 21.55
CA MET A 177 24.54 -2.83 20.97
C MET A 177 25.77 -2.41 20.14
N PRO A 178 26.94 -3.06 20.32
CA PRO A 178 28.08 -2.86 19.42
C PRO A 178 27.69 -3.23 18.00
N LEU A 179 28.07 -2.39 17.03
CA LEU A 179 27.69 -2.58 15.62
C LEU A 179 28.10 -3.94 15.06
N GLU A 180 29.26 -4.46 15.51
CA GLU A 180 29.81 -5.75 15.08
C GLU A 180 28.96 -6.95 15.53
N GLU A 181 28.15 -6.78 16.58
CA GLU A 181 27.28 -7.82 17.10
C GLU A 181 25.99 -7.97 16.28
N LEU A 182 25.62 -6.95 15.49
CA LEU A 182 24.38 -6.95 14.69
C LEU A 182 24.27 -8.18 13.79
N LYS A 183 25.39 -8.67 13.24
CA LYS A 183 25.47 -9.88 12.41
C LYS A 183 25.02 -11.18 13.11
N ASN A 184 24.97 -11.18 14.45
CA ASN A 184 24.56 -12.35 15.24
C ASN A 184 23.04 -12.42 15.43
N TYR A 185 22.30 -11.41 14.99
CA TYR A 185 20.85 -11.29 15.15
C TYR A 185 20.13 -11.40 13.81
N LEU A 186 18.88 -11.84 13.89
CA LEU A 186 18.00 -11.89 12.73
C LEU A 186 17.46 -10.49 12.42
N LEU A 187 17.71 -10.00 11.22
CA LEU A 187 17.23 -8.69 10.76
C LEU A 187 15.88 -8.84 10.06
N LEU A 188 14.90 -8.10 10.55
CA LEU A 188 13.54 -8.09 10.02
C LEU A 188 13.36 -6.83 9.15
N SER A 189 12.76 -6.97 7.99
CA SER A 189 12.65 -5.88 7.02
C SER A 189 11.22 -5.60 6.58
N VAL A 190 11.00 -4.34 6.21
CA VAL A 190 9.83 -3.89 5.45
C VAL A 190 10.38 -3.37 4.13
N PRO A 191 10.01 -3.96 2.98
CA PRO A 191 10.51 -3.51 1.69
C PRO A 191 10.05 -2.08 1.43
N SER A 192 10.94 -1.28 0.84
CA SER A 192 10.54 0.01 0.28
C SER A 192 9.61 -0.22 -0.91
N THR A 193 8.46 0.46 -0.92
CA THR A 193 7.52 0.45 -2.06
C THR A 193 7.99 1.40 -3.18
N TRP A 194 8.95 2.25 -2.86
CA TRP A 194 9.60 3.16 -3.81
C TRP A 194 10.80 2.42 -4.42
N ASN A 195 11.21 2.75 -5.59
CA ASN A 195 12.48 2.30 -6.18
C ASN A 195 13.72 2.83 -5.41
N GLU A 196 13.57 2.94 -4.10
CA GLU A 196 14.59 3.40 -3.15
C GLU A 196 15.15 2.18 -2.42
N PRO A 197 16.42 2.25 -1.98
CA PRO A 197 16.98 1.24 -1.10
C PRO A 197 16.09 1.10 0.15
N ASP A 198 15.97 -0.11 0.69
CA ASP A 198 15.22 -0.32 1.91
C ASP A 198 15.90 0.38 3.11
N ASP A 199 15.17 0.56 4.22
CA ASP A 199 15.71 1.25 5.39
C ASP A 199 16.97 0.55 5.94
N TRP A 200 17.10 -0.78 5.78
CA TRP A 200 18.32 -1.48 6.14
C TRP A 200 19.50 -1.15 5.23
N ASP A 201 19.27 -1.03 3.92
CA ASP A 201 20.33 -0.66 2.98
C ASP A 201 20.89 0.72 3.31
N CYS A 202 20.00 1.70 3.52
CA CYS A 202 20.38 3.06 3.91
C CYS A 202 21.16 3.09 5.23
N TRP A 203 20.68 2.33 6.23
CA TRP A 203 21.30 2.35 7.54
C TRP A 203 22.65 1.62 7.57
N LEU A 204 22.76 0.44 6.94
CA LEU A 204 23.99 -0.35 6.87
C LEU A 204 25.07 0.41 6.09
N GLU A 205 24.72 1.06 4.97
CA GLU A 205 25.64 1.91 4.23
C GLU A 205 26.19 3.06 5.09
N ALA A 206 25.29 3.77 5.79
CA ALA A 206 25.69 4.85 6.71
C ALA A 206 26.57 4.36 7.88
N ALA A 207 26.33 3.13 8.36
CA ALA A 207 27.12 2.49 9.42
C ALA A 207 28.44 1.87 8.92
N GLY A 208 28.68 1.81 7.60
CA GLY A 208 29.86 1.18 7.00
C GLY A 208 29.87 -0.35 7.14
N LEU A 209 28.70 -0.98 7.22
CA LEU A 209 28.53 -2.42 7.38
C LEU A 209 28.14 -3.08 6.06
N ASP A 210 28.68 -4.28 5.80
CA ASP A 210 28.37 -5.05 4.61
C ASP A 210 27.09 -5.88 4.82
N ARG A 211 26.04 -5.61 4.00
CA ARG A 211 24.78 -6.35 3.99
C ARG A 211 24.98 -7.86 3.85
N GLN A 212 26.00 -8.30 3.11
CA GLN A 212 26.25 -9.73 2.88
C GLN A 212 26.67 -10.48 4.15
N THR A 213 27.16 -9.76 5.15
CA THR A 213 27.54 -10.34 6.46
C THR A 213 26.37 -10.47 7.42
N MET A 214 25.21 -9.93 7.09
CA MET A 214 24.02 -9.87 7.94
C MET A 214 23.08 -11.04 7.71
N GLN A 215 22.33 -11.41 8.73
CA GLN A 215 21.33 -12.48 8.67
C GLN A 215 19.94 -11.88 8.51
N PHE A 216 19.40 -11.87 7.28
CA PHE A 216 18.04 -11.41 7.03
C PHE A 216 17.02 -12.52 7.26
N GLY A 217 15.96 -12.18 7.99
CA GLY A 217 14.85 -13.06 8.31
C GLY A 217 13.57 -12.75 7.56
N SER A 218 12.47 -12.68 8.29
CA SER A 218 11.14 -12.42 7.70
C SER A 218 11.03 -11.01 7.14
N ILE A 219 10.31 -10.91 6.03
CA ILE A 219 9.93 -9.67 5.37
C ILE A 219 8.46 -9.41 5.67
N PHE A 220 8.14 -8.21 6.09
CA PHE A 220 6.78 -7.78 6.42
C PHE A 220 6.34 -6.70 5.43
N ASP A 221 5.06 -6.60 5.16
CA ASP A 221 4.50 -5.63 4.22
C ASP A 221 4.25 -4.24 4.84
N ASN A 222 4.34 -4.12 6.18
CA ASN A 222 4.14 -2.86 6.89
C ASN A 222 4.84 -2.79 8.24
N TYR A 223 5.09 -1.57 8.73
CA TYR A 223 5.75 -1.32 10.01
C TYR A 223 4.98 -1.83 11.24
N PRO A 224 3.64 -1.75 11.35
CA PRO A 224 2.92 -2.34 12.47
C PRO A 224 3.20 -3.83 12.68
N LEU A 225 3.30 -4.61 11.61
CA LEU A 225 3.56 -6.05 11.69
C LEU A 225 5.01 -6.33 12.13
N VAL A 226 5.99 -5.66 11.54
CA VAL A 226 7.39 -5.85 11.96
C VAL A 226 7.60 -5.39 13.39
N ARG A 227 6.94 -4.30 13.84
CA ARG A 227 6.96 -3.85 15.22
C ARG A 227 6.50 -4.95 16.20
N GLU A 228 5.37 -5.60 15.90
CA GLU A 228 4.89 -6.72 16.73
C GLU A 228 5.88 -7.88 16.76
N ALA A 229 6.55 -8.19 15.66
CA ALA A 229 7.59 -9.21 15.64
C ALA A 229 8.78 -8.82 16.52
N VAL A 230 9.25 -7.56 16.47
CA VAL A 230 10.32 -7.03 17.33
C VAL A 230 9.93 -7.12 18.79
N LEU A 231 8.73 -6.64 19.17
CA LEU A 231 8.24 -6.70 20.55
C LEU A 231 8.07 -8.13 21.09
N ASN A 232 7.96 -9.11 20.20
CA ASN A 232 7.93 -10.53 20.54
C ASN A 232 9.30 -11.21 20.41
N ASN A 233 10.39 -10.47 20.46
CA ASN A 233 11.79 -10.98 20.44
C ASN A 233 12.11 -11.82 19.19
N ARG A 234 11.56 -11.47 18.03
CA ARG A 234 11.79 -12.22 16.78
C ARG A 234 12.99 -11.72 15.99
N GLY A 235 13.60 -10.61 16.41
CA GLY A 235 14.77 -10.04 15.75
C GLY A 235 14.85 -8.53 15.93
N ILE A 236 15.68 -7.91 15.11
CA ILE A 236 15.96 -6.48 15.07
C ILE A 236 15.39 -5.91 13.78
N SER A 237 14.76 -4.76 13.83
CA SER A 237 14.29 -4.06 12.63
C SER A 237 14.76 -2.61 12.64
N VAL A 238 14.79 -1.97 11.47
CA VAL A 238 14.93 -0.52 11.38
C VAL A 238 13.57 0.11 11.65
N ALA A 239 13.53 1.09 12.55
CA ALA A 239 12.33 1.87 12.82
C ALA A 239 12.58 3.35 12.54
N ARG A 240 11.52 4.04 12.14
CA ARG A 240 11.52 5.49 11.97
C ARG A 240 11.17 6.17 13.29
N ALA A 241 11.96 7.18 13.68
CA ALA A 241 11.86 7.85 14.98
C ALA A 241 10.43 8.12 15.47
N PRO A 242 9.54 8.73 14.68
CA PRO A 242 8.19 9.06 15.15
C PRO A 242 7.33 7.84 15.46
N PHE A 243 7.65 6.67 14.89
CA PHE A 243 6.86 5.45 15.04
C PHE A 243 7.26 4.63 16.26
N CYS A 244 8.53 4.67 16.67
CA CYS A 244 9.02 3.92 17.83
C CYS A 244 9.06 4.74 19.12
N ALA A 245 8.90 6.06 19.07
CA ALA A 245 9.04 6.95 20.23
C ALA A 245 8.26 6.47 21.47
N ARG A 246 6.99 6.12 21.32
CA ARG A 246 6.16 5.65 22.44
C ARG A 246 6.59 4.31 23.05
N ASP A 247 7.17 3.44 22.24
CA ASP A 247 7.70 2.15 22.75
C ASP A 247 8.98 2.38 23.51
N LEU A 248 9.85 3.25 23.01
CA LEU A 248 11.08 3.65 23.73
C LEU A 248 10.77 4.33 25.06
N GLU A 249 9.80 5.28 25.10
CA GLU A 249 9.33 5.93 26.33
C GLU A 249 8.81 4.93 27.37
N ARG A 250 8.23 3.81 26.92
CA ARG A 250 7.68 2.75 27.77
C ARG A 250 8.70 1.65 28.09
N GLY A 251 9.92 1.77 27.61
CA GLY A 251 10.97 0.76 27.78
C GLY A 251 10.70 -0.55 27.04
N ARG A 252 10.05 -0.47 25.91
CA ARG A 252 9.68 -1.65 25.09
C ARG A 252 10.46 -1.68 23.81
#